data_2992b9722d89cfaf7d3c024685133312
#
_entry.id   2992b9722d89cfaf7d3c024685133312
#
_cell.length_a   1.000
_cell.length_b   1.000
_cell.length_c   1.000
_cell.angle_alpha   90.00
_cell.angle_beta   90.00
_cell.angle_gamma   90.00
#
_symmetry.space_group_name_H-M   'P 1'
#
loop_
_entity.id
_entity.type
_entity.pdbx_description
1 polymer ?
#
loop_
_entity_poly.entity_id
_entity_poly.type
_entity_poly.pdbx_seq_one_letter_code
_entity_poly.pdbx_strand_id
1 'polypeptide(L)'
;MDTIVSRKDECSLKIIIVGDGKVGFTLAEHLSQEEHNVTIIDTNDDALRRASESLDVMCVKGNGASISALRESGVASADVLIAVTSLDEVNMVCCLTAKQLGAKFTIARVRNVEYAMELAQMKQELGIDLAINPENATAVEISRLLRFQSAANIETFCRGRVELIGFRVREGDFIADQPLSAQTTKIRDLPMLLCAAEREDGEVVIPDGTFIPRVGDRLYLVGQPAGLTAFFGLLGRHTPKLHSAFIIGGGRIAHYLTSILLKLGMRVKIVERKPERCRHLSDVLPHAMVIQGDGTDQELLEEENASASDAFIALTDRDEDNILISLYAMQQGVKKVVAKANRQNYTGIAHAAGLDSIISPKLITASQILQVVRGMQNSKGSVMNALYKICDGHAEALEFIANDTTRNQGIPLKDLRLKKGILIAVLVHKGQIIIPDGSSSISSGDTVILISRNHGILDLNDIYEDSLLDLGAAQ
;
A
#
# COMPACT_ATOMS: atom_id res chain seq x y z
N MET A 1 36.18 -3.70 -19.51
CA MET A 1 34.86 -4.35 -19.59
C MET A 1 34.45 -5.03 -18.29
N ASP A 2 35.28 -4.93 -17.23
CA ASP A 2 35.12 -5.70 -15.98
C ASP A 2 34.62 -4.91 -14.76
N THR A 3 34.26 -3.63 -14.94
CA THR A 3 33.90 -2.77 -13.79
C THR A 3 32.37 -2.50 -13.69
N ILE A 4 31.57 -2.94 -14.68
CA ILE A 4 30.10 -2.76 -14.69
C ILE A 4 29.37 -3.97 -14.11
N VAL A 5 30.00 -5.14 -14.10
CA VAL A 5 29.41 -6.39 -13.59
C VAL A 5 29.33 -6.42 -12.04
N SER A 6 30.21 -5.69 -11.33
CA SER A 6 30.32 -5.82 -9.87
C SER A 6 29.28 -5.01 -9.04
N ARG A 7 28.58 -4.04 -9.61
CA ARG A 7 27.52 -3.29 -8.88
C ARG A 7 26.14 -3.96 -8.90
N LYS A 8 25.83 -4.78 -9.91
CA LYS A 8 24.55 -5.51 -10.01
C LYS A 8 24.44 -6.66 -9.01
N ASP A 9 25.57 -7.38 -8.74
CA ASP A 9 25.56 -8.52 -7.83
C ASP A 9 25.48 -8.13 -6.33
N GLU A 10 25.84 -6.89 -5.98
CA GLU A 10 25.84 -6.42 -4.57
C GLU A 10 24.44 -6.06 -4.03
N CYS A 11 23.43 -5.92 -4.88
CA CYS A 11 22.06 -5.51 -4.49
C CYS A 11 21.02 -6.63 -4.54
N SER A 12 21.32 -7.82 -5.08
CA SER A 12 20.37 -8.93 -5.17
C SER A 12 20.25 -9.68 -3.87
N LEU A 13 19.03 -9.79 -3.32
CA LEU A 13 18.73 -10.58 -2.11
C LEU A 13 18.38 -12.02 -2.48
N LYS A 14 18.72 -12.96 -1.60
CA LYS A 14 18.28 -14.36 -1.65
C LYS A 14 16.98 -14.49 -0.87
N ILE A 15 15.87 -14.69 -1.57
CA ILE A 15 14.53 -14.69 -1.01
C ILE A 15 13.88 -16.06 -1.19
N ILE A 16 13.38 -16.64 -0.10
CA ILE A 16 12.62 -17.87 -0.13
C ILE A 16 11.15 -17.55 0.17
N ILE A 17 10.26 -17.96 -0.72
CA ILE A 17 8.81 -17.82 -0.57
C ILE A 17 8.21 -19.21 -0.33
N VAL A 18 7.52 -19.39 0.78
CA VAL A 18 6.82 -20.63 1.13
C VAL A 18 5.33 -20.44 0.91
N GLY A 19 4.78 -21.17 -0.04
CA GLY A 19 3.40 -21.10 -0.50
C GLY A 19 3.24 -20.31 -1.81
N ASP A 20 2.96 -21.01 -2.91
CA ASP A 20 2.70 -20.46 -4.25
C ASP A 20 1.22 -20.20 -4.51
N GLY A 21 0.53 -19.69 -3.48
CA GLY A 21 -0.84 -19.20 -3.61
C GLY A 21 -0.87 -17.80 -4.27
N LYS A 22 -2.07 -17.15 -4.27
CA LYS A 22 -2.27 -15.84 -4.88
C LYS A 22 -1.27 -14.76 -4.42
N VAL A 23 -0.90 -14.76 -3.14
CA VAL A 23 0.06 -13.79 -2.58
C VAL A 23 1.49 -14.18 -2.92
N GLY A 24 1.85 -15.46 -2.74
CA GLY A 24 3.20 -15.95 -3.01
C GLY A 24 3.60 -15.76 -4.47
N PHE A 25 2.74 -16.12 -5.41
CA PHE A 25 2.98 -15.91 -6.82
C PHE A 25 3.17 -14.42 -7.17
N THR A 26 2.28 -13.53 -6.64
CA THR A 26 2.42 -12.08 -6.86
C THR A 26 3.74 -11.53 -6.31
N LEU A 27 4.17 -12.02 -5.14
CA LEU A 27 5.48 -11.65 -4.57
C LEU A 27 6.63 -12.13 -5.44
N ALA A 28 6.59 -13.40 -5.86
CA ALA A 28 7.62 -13.98 -6.72
C ALA A 28 7.74 -13.22 -8.05
N GLU A 29 6.62 -12.85 -8.66
CA GLU A 29 6.56 -12.06 -9.89
C GLU A 29 7.27 -10.70 -9.72
N HIS A 30 6.91 -9.94 -8.69
CA HIS A 30 7.53 -8.63 -8.44
C HIS A 30 9.02 -8.74 -8.09
N LEU A 31 9.37 -9.67 -7.18
CA LEU A 31 10.75 -9.81 -6.71
C LEU A 31 11.69 -10.36 -7.80
N SER A 32 11.19 -11.23 -8.67
CA SER A 32 11.97 -11.70 -9.82
C SER A 32 12.16 -10.60 -10.87
N GLN A 33 11.16 -9.74 -11.10
CA GLN A 33 11.29 -8.54 -11.94
C GLN A 33 12.28 -7.51 -11.38
N GLU A 34 12.47 -7.48 -10.06
CA GLU A 34 13.46 -6.66 -9.36
C GLU A 34 14.85 -7.32 -9.32
N GLU A 35 15.07 -8.37 -10.10
CA GLU A 35 16.34 -9.10 -10.25
C GLU A 35 16.83 -9.74 -8.93
N HIS A 36 15.91 -10.14 -8.01
CA HIS A 36 16.25 -10.92 -6.82
C HIS A 36 16.37 -12.41 -7.11
N ASN A 37 17.19 -13.13 -6.33
CA ASN A 37 17.28 -14.59 -6.38
C ASN A 37 16.11 -15.21 -5.60
N VAL A 38 15.01 -15.54 -6.28
CA VAL A 38 13.78 -16.04 -5.67
C VAL A 38 13.71 -17.56 -5.75
N THR A 39 13.44 -18.20 -4.62
CA THR A 39 13.12 -19.63 -4.53
C THR A 39 11.72 -19.81 -3.96
N ILE A 40 10.89 -20.60 -4.62
CA ILE A 40 9.52 -20.91 -4.19
C ILE A 40 9.47 -22.34 -3.65
N ILE A 41 8.87 -22.52 -2.48
CA ILE A 41 8.54 -23.85 -1.92
C ILE A 41 7.04 -24.02 -1.88
N ASP A 42 6.51 -25.06 -2.51
CA ASP A 42 5.11 -25.46 -2.40
C ASP A 42 4.95 -26.98 -2.49
N THR A 43 3.83 -27.50 -1.99
CA THR A 43 3.46 -28.91 -2.10
C THR A 43 2.75 -29.21 -3.41
N ASN A 44 2.24 -28.20 -4.12
CA ASN A 44 1.44 -28.31 -5.33
C ASN A 44 2.33 -28.20 -6.60
N ASP A 45 2.47 -29.32 -7.32
CA ASP A 45 3.25 -29.38 -8.57
C ASP A 45 2.73 -28.45 -9.65
N ASP A 46 1.41 -28.32 -9.78
CA ASP A 46 0.82 -27.47 -10.83
C ASP A 46 1.07 -25.98 -10.57
N ALA A 47 1.13 -25.58 -9.30
CA ALA A 47 1.50 -24.23 -8.92
C ALA A 47 2.98 -23.96 -9.25
N LEU A 48 3.89 -24.83 -8.81
CA LEU A 48 5.33 -24.71 -9.07
C LEU A 48 5.65 -24.71 -10.57
N ARG A 49 4.97 -25.56 -11.35
CA ARG A 49 5.15 -25.59 -12.81
C ARG A 49 4.75 -24.25 -13.45
N ARG A 50 3.59 -23.68 -13.08
CA ARG A 50 3.19 -22.35 -13.58
C ARG A 50 4.20 -21.27 -13.21
N ALA A 51 4.70 -21.29 -11.99
CA ALA A 51 5.71 -20.33 -11.56
C ALA A 51 7.00 -20.45 -12.37
N SER A 52 7.53 -21.66 -12.56
CA SER A 52 8.75 -21.91 -13.34
C SER A 52 8.62 -21.62 -14.84
N GLU A 53 7.41 -21.72 -15.40
CA GLU A 53 7.14 -21.40 -16.82
C GLU A 53 7.00 -19.90 -17.08
N SER A 54 6.60 -19.12 -16.07
CA SER A 54 6.26 -17.70 -16.24
C SER A 54 7.25 -16.74 -15.56
N LEU A 55 8.05 -17.21 -14.61
CA LEU A 55 8.95 -16.38 -13.79
C LEU A 55 10.37 -16.96 -13.78
N ASP A 56 11.36 -16.10 -13.63
CA ASP A 56 12.74 -16.52 -13.38
C ASP A 56 12.94 -16.82 -11.87
N VAL A 57 12.53 -18.02 -11.47
CA VAL A 57 12.56 -18.45 -10.07
C VAL A 57 12.99 -19.92 -9.93
N MET A 58 13.63 -20.28 -8.83
CA MET A 58 13.88 -21.66 -8.47
C MET A 58 12.66 -22.25 -7.76
N CYS A 59 12.25 -23.47 -8.12
CA CYS A 59 11.11 -24.15 -7.49
C CYS A 59 11.57 -25.39 -6.73
N VAL A 60 11.12 -25.53 -5.49
CA VAL A 60 11.36 -26.69 -4.62
C VAL A 60 10.01 -27.28 -4.20
N LYS A 61 9.79 -28.56 -4.53
CA LYS A 61 8.60 -29.29 -4.10
C LYS A 61 8.76 -29.79 -2.68
N GLY A 62 7.93 -29.31 -1.76
CA GLY A 62 7.99 -29.78 -0.38
C GLY A 62 7.09 -29.02 0.58
N ASN A 63 7.02 -29.54 1.80
CA ASN A 63 6.39 -28.82 2.90
C ASN A 63 7.40 -27.80 3.47
N GLY A 64 7.03 -26.51 3.45
CA GLY A 64 7.88 -25.44 3.96
C GLY A 64 8.24 -25.52 5.45
N ALA A 65 7.51 -26.30 6.25
CA ALA A 65 7.87 -26.60 7.63
C ALA A 65 8.92 -27.73 7.75
N SER A 66 9.30 -28.40 6.63
CA SER A 66 10.27 -29.48 6.61
C SER A 66 11.69 -28.96 6.51
N ILE A 67 12.57 -29.44 7.39
CA ILE A 67 14.00 -29.12 7.40
C ILE A 67 14.66 -29.50 6.06
N SER A 68 14.25 -30.61 5.43
CA SER A 68 14.82 -31.05 4.15
C SER A 68 14.49 -30.07 3.03
N ALA A 69 13.23 -29.66 2.88
CA ALA A 69 12.81 -28.69 1.86
C ALA A 69 13.45 -27.31 2.07
N LEU A 70 13.56 -26.86 3.32
CA LEU A 70 14.25 -25.61 3.65
C LEU A 70 15.75 -25.66 3.34
N ARG A 71 16.43 -26.79 3.61
CA ARG A 71 17.85 -26.94 3.24
C ARG A 71 18.05 -26.98 1.73
N GLU A 72 17.20 -27.69 1.01
CA GLU A 72 17.23 -27.77 -0.46
C GLU A 72 17.02 -26.38 -1.09
N SER A 73 16.20 -25.54 -0.50
CA SER A 73 15.99 -24.15 -0.94
C SER A 73 17.14 -23.19 -0.61
N GLY A 74 18.17 -23.65 0.10
CA GLY A 74 19.33 -22.83 0.48
C GLY A 74 19.07 -21.88 1.65
N VAL A 75 18.18 -22.22 2.59
CA VAL A 75 17.74 -21.37 3.71
C VAL A 75 18.89 -20.81 4.56
N ALA A 76 20.01 -21.54 4.72
CA ALA A 76 21.14 -21.07 5.51
C ALA A 76 21.81 -19.80 4.99
N SER A 77 21.64 -19.48 3.72
CA SER A 77 22.15 -18.25 3.09
C SER A 77 21.05 -17.27 2.69
N ALA A 78 19.80 -17.54 3.08
CA ALA A 78 18.66 -16.68 2.73
C ALA A 78 18.70 -15.36 3.51
N ASP A 79 18.54 -14.26 2.79
CA ASP A 79 18.38 -12.94 3.39
C ASP A 79 16.98 -12.80 3.98
N VAL A 80 15.95 -13.28 3.26
CA VAL A 80 14.56 -13.23 3.69
C VAL A 80 13.86 -14.55 3.41
N LEU A 81 13.10 -15.04 4.40
CA LEU A 81 12.12 -16.10 4.19
C LEU A 81 10.71 -15.54 4.43
N ILE A 82 9.81 -15.78 3.47
CA ILE A 82 8.43 -15.28 3.48
C ILE A 82 7.47 -16.47 3.47
N ALA A 83 6.80 -16.73 4.60
CA ALA A 83 5.84 -17.82 4.74
C ALA A 83 4.41 -17.29 4.56
N VAL A 84 3.77 -17.66 3.44
CA VAL A 84 2.43 -17.18 3.03
C VAL A 84 1.48 -18.30 2.62
N THR A 85 1.65 -19.49 3.21
CA THR A 85 0.75 -20.64 2.99
C THR A 85 -0.67 -20.37 3.54
N SER A 86 -1.61 -21.26 3.29
CA SER A 86 -2.99 -21.13 3.79
C SER A 86 -3.14 -21.32 5.31
N LEU A 87 -2.15 -21.91 5.99
CA LEU A 87 -2.19 -22.29 7.40
C LEU A 87 -1.22 -21.41 8.20
N ASP A 88 -1.73 -20.72 9.21
CA ASP A 88 -0.95 -19.83 10.07
C ASP A 88 0.11 -20.60 10.87
N GLU A 89 -0.25 -21.78 11.37
CA GLU A 89 0.63 -22.66 12.13
C GLU A 89 1.83 -23.12 11.29
N VAL A 90 1.60 -23.44 10.01
CA VAL A 90 2.67 -23.81 9.07
C VAL A 90 3.57 -22.62 8.83
N ASN A 91 3.02 -21.42 8.66
CA ASN A 91 3.80 -20.20 8.45
C ASN A 91 4.68 -19.90 9.67
N MET A 92 4.15 -20.03 10.89
CA MET A 92 4.91 -19.82 12.13
C MET A 92 6.02 -20.86 12.31
N VAL A 93 5.71 -22.15 12.13
CA VAL A 93 6.72 -23.24 12.23
C VAL A 93 7.80 -23.09 11.15
N CYS A 94 7.41 -22.70 9.94
CA CYS A 94 8.34 -22.45 8.86
C CYS A 94 9.34 -21.33 9.21
N CYS A 95 8.86 -20.19 9.73
CA CYS A 95 9.71 -19.09 10.15
C CYS A 95 10.67 -19.51 11.31
N LEU A 96 10.13 -20.19 12.32
CA LEU A 96 10.94 -20.71 13.44
C LEU A 96 12.07 -21.63 12.93
N THR A 97 11.71 -22.61 12.10
CA THR A 97 12.69 -23.58 11.55
C THR A 97 13.72 -22.88 10.67
N ALA A 98 13.27 -21.96 9.81
CA ALA A 98 14.16 -21.21 8.92
C ALA A 98 15.16 -20.33 9.71
N LYS A 99 14.71 -19.68 10.77
CA LYS A 99 15.56 -18.87 11.65
C LYS A 99 16.64 -19.72 12.30
N GLN A 100 16.30 -20.91 12.79
CA GLN A 100 17.25 -21.87 13.38
C GLN A 100 18.24 -22.42 12.34
N LEU A 101 17.85 -22.47 11.07
CA LEU A 101 18.71 -22.92 9.97
C LEU A 101 19.59 -21.80 9.39
N GLY A 102 19.43 -20.55 9.83
CA GLY A 102 20.30 -19.43 9.47
C GLY A 102 19.68 -18.34 8.61
N ALA A 103 18.36 -18.36 8.31
CA ALA A 103 17.70 -17.26 7.62
C ALA A 103 17.86 -15.94 8.40
N LYS A 104 18.28 -14.86 7.72
CA LYS A 104 18.56 -13.58 8.39
C LYS A 104 17.29 -12.88 8.85
N PHE A 105 16.24 -12.93 8.03
CA PHE A 105 14.94 -12.30 8.33
C PHE A 105 13.78 -13.21 7.93
N THR A 106 12.70 -13.20 8.72
CA THR A 106 11.54 -14.05 8.49
C THR A 106 10.24 -13.25 8.56
N ILE A 107 9.38 -13.51 7.59
CA ILE A 107 8.05 -12.88 7.48
C ILE A 107 6.99 -13.97 7.51
N ALA A 108 6.06 -13.92 8.46
CA ALA A 108 4.95 -14.84 8.56
C ALA A 108 3.62 -14.16 8.24
N ARG A 109 2.81 -14.77 7.37
CA ARG A 109 1.40 -14.41 7.25
C ARG A 109 0.60 -15.06 8.37
N VAL A 110 -0.07 -14.25 9.19
CA VAL A 110 -0.90 -14.70 10.33
C VAL A 110 -2.25 -14.04 10.26
N ARG A 111 -3.29 -14.83 10.02
CA ARG A 111 -4.66 -14.37 9.73
C ARG A 111 -5.59 -14.49 10.94
N ASN A 112 -5.27 -15.41 11.85
CA ASN A 112 -6.05 -15.63 13.07
C ASN A 112 -5.89 -14.41 14.00
N VAL A 113 -7.03 -13.91 14.49
CA VAL A 113 -7.08 -12.72 15.36
C VAL A 113 -6.37 -12.98 16.67
N GLU A 114 -6.59 -14.17 17.28
CA GLU A 114 -5.98 -14.57 18.54
C GLU A 114 -4.47 -14.68 18.41
N TYR A 115 -3.97 -15.40 17.38
CA TYR A 115 -2.54 -15.52 17.11
C TYR A 115 -1.88 -14.18 16.86
N ALA A 116 -2.54 -13.27 16.12
CA ALA A 116 -2.00 -11.95 15.83
C ALA A 116 -1.80 -11.10 17.08
N MET A 117 -2.66 -11.25 18.10
CA MET A 117 -2.53 -10.56 19.39
C MET A 117 -1.41 -11.18 20.25
N GLU A 118 -1.32 -12.49 20.32
CA GLU A 118 -0.33 -13.20 21.11
C GLU A 118 1.08 -13.09 20.53
N LEU A 119 1.20 -13.12 19.21
CA LEU A 119 2.48 -12.94 18.52
C LEU A 119 3.16 -11.60 18.82
N ALA A 120 2.41 -10.56 19.17
CA ALA A 120 3.01 -9.27 19.56
C ALA A 120 3.95 -9.42 20.78
N GLN A 121 3.72 -10.41 21.62
CA GLN A 121 4.51 -10.71 22.83
C GLN A 121 5.62 -11.75 22.59
N MET A 122 5.42 -12.68 21.64
CA MET A 122 6.29 -13.85 21.44
C MET A 122 7.08 -13.86 20.12
N LYS A 123 7.07 -12.78 19.36
CA LYS A 123 7.72 -12.73 18.02
C LYS A 123 9.17 -13.20 18.00
N GLN A 124 9.96 -12.72 18.95
CA GLN A 124 11.40 -13.03 19.01
C GLN A 124 11.66 -14.49 19.35
N GLU A 125 10.88 -15.07 20.25
CA GLU A 125 11.00 -16.48 20.67
C GLU A 125 10.62 -17.44 19.55
N LEU A 126 9.63 -17.05 18.72
CA LEU A 126 9.19 -17.82 17.56
C LEU A 126 10.02 -17.57 16.30
N GLY A 127 11.09 -16.75 16.39
CA GLY A 127 11.93 -16.45 15.25
C GLY A 127 11.18 -15.75 14.11
N ILE A 128 10.12 -14.97 14.42
CA ILE A 128 9.33 -14.21 13.47
C ILE A 128 9.71 -12.73 13.59
N ASP A 129 10.43 -12.22 12.61
CA ASP A 129 10.83 -10.82 12.61
C ASP A 129 9.63 -9.93 12.27
N LEU A 130 8.79 -10.36 11.32
CA LEU A 130 7.57 -9.63 10.92
C LEU A 130 6.37 -10.58 10.77
N ALA A 131 5.26 -10.26 11.43
CA ALA A 131 3.96 -10.90 11.19
C ALA A 131 3.05 -9.94 10.43
N ILE A 132 2.43 -10.42 9.33
CA ILE A 132 1.50 -9.66 8.49
C ILE A 132 0.13 -10.30 8.55
N ASN A 133 -0.89 -9.48 8.84
CA ASN A 133 -2.29 -9.87 8.79
C ASN A 133 -2.99 -9.19 7.60
N PRO A 134 -3.23 -9.91 6.50
CA PRO A 134 -3.86 -9.36 5.29
C PRO A 134 -5.24 -8.77 5.53
N GLU A 135 -6.03 -9.43 6.38
CA GLU A 135 -7.40 -9.02 6.64
C GLU A 135 -7.45 -7.73 7.43
N ASN A 136 -6.59 -7.60 8.45
CA ASN A 136 -6.48 -6.36 9.21
C ASN A 136 -5.92 -5.22 8.34
N ALA A 137 -4.88 -5.48 7.53
CA ALA A 137 -4.32 -4.49 6.61
C ALA A 137 -5.38 -3.97 5.63
N THR A 138 -6.19 -4.88 5.06
CA THR A 138 -7.29 -4.54 4.17
C THR A 138 -8.37 -3.71 4.88
N ALA A 139 -8.73 -4.07 6.11
CA ALA A 139 -9.71 -3.33 6.90
C ALA A 139 -9.24 -1.90 7.21
N VAL A 140 -7.98 -1.74 7.56
CA VAL A 140 -7.37 -0.42 7.77
C VAL A 140 -7.44 0.41 6.49
N GLU A 141 -7.12 -0.18 5.34
CA GLU A 141 -7.15 0.51 4.05
C GLU A 141 -8.58 0.93 3.67
N ILE A 142 -9.57 0.04 3.82
CA ILE A 142 -10.98 0.41 3.62
C ILE A 142 -11.38 1.56 4.54
N SER A 143 -10.99 1.52 5.82
CA SER A 143 -11.32 2.58 6.78
C SER A 143 -10.74 3.95 6.37
N ARG A 144 -9.57 3.97 5.71
CA ARG A 144 -8.97 5.18 5.15
C ARG A 144 -9.75 5.71 3.96
N LEU A 145 -10.12 4.82 3.01
CA LEU A 145 -10.94 5.17 1.85
C LEU A 145 -12.30 5.76 2.25
N LEU A 146 -12.86 5.33 3.39
CA LEU A 146 -14.12 5.87 3.91
C LEU A 146 -13.98 7.30 4.44
N ARG A 147 -12.79 7.75 4.83
CA ARG A 147 -12.58 9.14 5.28
C ARG A 147 -12.63 10.16 4.16
N PHE A 148 -12.24 9.77 2.94
CA PHE A 148 -12.17 10.66 1.79
C PHE A 148 -13.04 10.14 0.64
N GLN A 149 -14.25 10.67 0.53
CA GLN A 149 -15.21 10.23 -0.50
C GLN A 149 -14.74 10.51 -1.94
N SER A 150 -13.96 11.58 -2.11
CA SER A 150 -13.46 12.04 -3.42
C SER A 150 -12.11 11.43 -3.81
N ALA A 151 -11.48 10.65 -2.93
CA ALA A 151 -10.18 10.03 -3.20
C ALA A 151 -10.35 8.66 -3.83
N ALA A 152 -9.67 8.43 -4.95
CA ALA A 152 -9.59 7.11 -5.58
C ALA A 152 -8.62 6.20 -4.82
N ASN A 153 -7.45 6.75 -4.42
CA ASN A 153 -6.41 6.06 -3.67
C ASN A 153 -5.86 6.96 -2.55
N ILE A 154 -5.50 6.36 -1.44
CA ILE A 154 -4.82 7.03 -0.31
C ILE A 154 -3.62 6.20 0.09
N GLU A 155 -2.44 6.73 -0.12
CA GLU A 155 -1.20 6.13 0.35
C GLU A 155 -0.72 6.83 1.63
N THR A 156 -0.02 6.11 2.50
CA THR A 156 0.39 6.69 3.78
C THR A 156 1.87 6.53 4.04
N PHE A 157 2.47 7.59 4.56
CA PHE A 157 3.86 7.67 4.98
C PHE A 157 3.97 7.97 6.48
N CYS A 158 5.14 7.78 7.03
CA CYS A 158 5.44 8.11 8.43
C CYS A 158 4.44 7.49 9.42
N ARG A 159 4.05 6.22 9.20
CA ARG A 159 3.06 5.47 9.99
C ARG A 159 1.67 6.15 10.02
N GLY A 160 1.23 6.70 8.88
CA GLY A 160 -0.09 7.32 8.73
C GLY A 160 -0.17 8.79 9.17
N ARG A 161 0.94 9.44 9.47
CA ARG A 161 0.98 10.88 9.81
C ARG A 161 1.02 11.79 8.60
N VAL A 162 1.45 11.27 7.45
CA VAL A 162 1.44 11.93 6.15
C VAL A 162 0.62 11.07 5.20
N GLU A 163 -0.26 11.68 4.43
CA GLU A 163 -1.10 10.99 3.44
C GLU A 163 -0.84 11.59 2.05
N LEU A 164 -0.87 10.73 1.04
CA LEU A 164 -0.87 11.09 -0.38
C LEU A 164 -2.23 10.73 -0.95
N ILE A 165 -2.92 11.70 -1.55
CA ILE A 165 -4.29 11.55 -2.04
C ILE A 165 -4.36 11.97 -3.50
N GLY A 166 -4.85 11.06 -4.36
CA GLY A 166 -5.19 11.37 -5.75
C GLY A 166 -6.66 11.80 -5.89
N PHE A 167 -6.93 12.89 -6.61
CA PHE A 167 -8.30 13.34 -6.92
C PHE A 167 -8.38 13.94 -8.31
N ARG A 168 -9.57 13.91 -8.91
CA ARG A 168 -9.83 14.48 -10.23
C ARG A 168 -10.36 15.92 -10.12
N VAL A 169 -9.80 16.82 -10.93
CA VAL A 169 -10.27 18.20 -11.05
C VAL A 169 -11.66 18.21 -11.72
N ARG A 170 -12.59 18.94 -11.16
CA ARG A 170 -13.97 19.07 -11.66
C ARG A 170 -14.23 20.49 -12.09
N GLU A 171 -15.24 20.66 -12.93
CA GLU A 171 -15.77 21.97 -13.26
C GLU A 171 -16.22 22.71 -11.99
N GLY A 172 -15.84 23.99 -11.86
CA GLY A 172 -16.10 24.80 -10.68
C GLY A 172 -15.10 24.67 -9.53
N ASP A 173 -14.11 23.80 -9.61
CA ASP A 173 -13.03 23.77 -8.63
C ASP A 173 -12.21 25.08 -8.72
N PHE A 174 -11.93 25.72 -7.61
CA PHE A 174 -11.22 27.00 -7.58
C PHE A 174 -9.79 26.95 -8.14
N ILE A 175 -9.23 25.74 -8.23
CA ILE A 175 -7.86 25.50 -8.75
C ILE A 175 -7.86 25.29 -10.27
N ALA A 176 -9.02 25.06 -10.91
CA ALA A 176 -9.12 24.81 -12.33
C ALA A 176 -8.78 26.07 -13.15
N ASP A 177 -8.08 25.86 -14.27
CA ASP A 177 -7.78 26.88 -15.29
C ASP A 177 -7.05 28.14 -14.79
N GLN A 178 -6.34 28.03 -13.67
CA GLN A 178 -5.52 29.10 -13.12
C GLN A 178 -4.16 28.55 -12.66
N PRO A 179 -3.06 29.32 -12.80
CA PRO A 179 -1.76 28.88 -12.33
C PRO A 179 -1.75 28.71 -10.81
N LEU A 180 -1.02 27.71 -10.32
CA LEU A 180 -0.91 27.43 -8.88
C LEU A 180 -0.42 28.62 -8.07
N SER A 181 0.46 29.43 -8.63
CA SER A 181 0.96 30.67 -8.01
C SER A 181 -0.15 31.68 -7.69
N ALA A 182 -1.22 31.72 -8.48
CA ALA A 182 -2.37 32.59 -8.22
C ALA A 182 -3.24 32.09 -7.05
N GLN A 183 -3.16 30.81 -6.69
CA GLN A 183 -3.95 30.18 -5.63
C GLN A 183 -3.24 30.17 -4.27
N THR A 184 -1.99 30.66 -4.23
CA THR A 184 -1.09 30.58 -3.06
C THR A 184 -1.72 31.15 -1.77
N THR A 185 -2.54 32.21 -1.87
CA THR A 185 -3.16 32.85 -0.70
C THR A 185 -4.21 31.97 -0.01
N LYS A 186 -4.87 31.03 -0.74
CA LYS A 186 -5.88 30.14 -0.17
C LYS A 186 -5.30 28.87 0.41
N ILE A 187 -4.20 28.36 -0.17
CA ILE A 187 -3.65 27.04 0.15
C ILE A 187 -2.30 27.11 0.88
N ARG A 188 -1.66 28.30 0.94
CA ARG A 188 -0.30 28.51 1.44
C ARG A 188 -0.07 28.00 2.87
N ASP A 189 -1.06 28.21 3.73
CA ASP A 189 -0.94 27.87 5.16
C ASP A 189 -1.40 26.44 5.47
N LEU A 190 -1.82 25.70 4.45
CA LEU A 190 -2.20 24.31 4.63
C LEU A 190 -0.95 23.42 4.65
N PRO A 191 -0.80 22.53 5.64
CA PRO A 191 0.33 21.62 5.72
C PRO A 191 0.23 20.48 4.68
N MET A 192 0.24 20.85 3.40
CA MET A 192 0.12 19.96 2.25
C MET A 192 0.81 20.57 1.01
N LEU A 193 1.13 19.72 0.04
CA LEU A 193 1.73 20.10 -1.23
C LEU A 193 1.06 19.36 -2.38
N LEU A 194 0.81 20.05 -3.52
CA LEU A 194 0.49 19.41 -4.78
C LEU A 194 1.80 18.87 -5.39
N CYS A 195 1.93 17.56 -5.49
CA CYS A 195 3.21 16.91 -5.75
C CYS A 195 3.29 16.21 -7.11
N ALA A 196 2.16 15.85 -7.71
CA ALA A 196 2.09 15.28 -9.06
C ALA A 196 0.76 15.62 -9.72
N ALA A 197 0.75 15.65 -11.04
CA ALA A 197 -0.43 15.80 -11.87
C ALA A 197 -0.35 14.83 -13.05
N GLU A 198 -1.48 14.21 -13.37
CA GLU A 198 -1.68 13.34 -14.52
C GLU A 198 -2.76 13.95 -15.41
N ARG A 199 -2.42 14.24 -16.65
CA ARG A 199 -3.31 14.77 -17.67
C ARG A 199 -4.24 13.68 -18.19
N GLU A 200 -5.32 14.05 -18.85
CA GLU A 200 -6.23 13.08 -19.50
C GLU A 200 -5.55 12.25 -20.61
N ASP A 201 -4.51 12.78 -21.25
CA ASP A 201 -3.70 12.08 -22.26
C ASP A 201 -2.62 11.16 -21.67
N GLY A 202 -2.55 11.08 -20.34
CA GLY A 202 -1.56 10.26 -19.61
C GLY A 202 -0.22 10.94 -19.36
N GLU A 203 -0.04 12.22 -19.76
CA GLU A 203 1.17 12.96 -19.41
C GLU A 203 1.24 13.19 -17.89
N VAL A 204 2.38 12.80 -17.29
CA VAL A 204 2.63 13.01 -15.86
C VAL A 204 3.59 14.18 -15.68
N VAL A 205 3.21 15.14 -14.84
CA VAL A 205 3.96 16.34 -14.54
C VAL A 205 4.18 16.47 -13.04
N ILE A 206 5.39 16.86 -12.63
CA ILE A 206 5.65 17.40 -11.29
C ILE A 206 5.38 18.90 -11.36
N PRO A 207 4.29 19.40 -10.74
CA PRO A 207 3.84 20.77 -10.93
C PRO A 207 4.75 21.76 -10.23
N ASP A 208 4.97 22.89 -10.87
CA ASP A 208 5.56 24.10 -10.28
C ASP A 208 4.50 25.22 -10.15
N GLY A 209 4.90 26.40 -9.72
CA GLY A 209 4.00 27.54 -9.55
C GLY A 209 3.30 28.01 -10.83
N THR A 210 3.82 27.68 -12.01
CA THR A 210 3.26 28.06 -13.32
C THR A 210 2.26 27.02 -13.85
N PHE A 211 2.21 25.84 -13.25
CA PHE A 211 1.32 24.77 -13.65
C PHE A 211 -0.15 25.20 -13.54
N ILE A 212 -0.92 24.92 -14.59
CA ILE A 212 -2.35 25.22 -14.68
C ILE A 212 -3.11 23.89 -14.69
N PRO A 213 -3.79 23.52 -13.58
CA PRO A 213 -4.70 22.37 -13.55
C PRO A 213 -5.88 22.57 -14.49
N ARG A 214 -6.27 21.53 -15.22
CA ARG A 214 -7.45 21.54 -16.11
C ARG A 214 -8.52 20.60 -15.56
N VAL A 215 -9.77 20.87 -15.92
CA VAL A 215 -10.87 19.93 -15.67
C VAL A 215 -10.52 18.58 -16.30
N GLY A 216 -10.69 17.48 -15.54
CA GLY A 216 -10.32 16.14 -15.97
C GLY A 216 -8.95 15.68 -15.46
N ASP A 217 -8.01 16.58 -15.20
CA ASP A 217 -6.70 16.21 -14.63
C ASP A 217 -6.84 15.46 -13.30
N ARG A 218 -5.98 14.49 -13.07
CA ARG A 218 -5.83 13.84 -11.77
C ARG A 218 -4.64 14.47 -11.03
N LEU A 219 -4.91 15.09 -9.89
CA LEU A 219 -3.91 15.75 -9.05
C LEU A 219 -3.62 14.91 -7.82
N TYR A 220 -2.35 14.92 -7.38
CA TYR A 220 -1.88 14.21 -6.19
C TYR A 220 -1.38 15.20 -5.15
N LEU A 221 -2.00 15.15 -3.97
CA LEU A 221 -1.65 15.96 -2.80
C LEU A 221 -0.95 15.10 -1.77
N VAL A 222 0.13 15.61 -1.18
CA VAL A 222 0.80 14.99 -0.05
C VAL A 222 0.82 15.95 1.13
N GLY A 223 0.57 15.46 2.34
CA GLY A 223 0.58 16.32 3.53
C GLY A 223 -0.05 15.69 4.75
N GLN A 224 -0.24 16.52 5.77
CA GLN A 224 -0.92 16.10 6.99
C GLN A 224 -2.43 15.92 6.74
N PRO A 225 -3.09 14.93 7.39
CA PRO A 225 -4.52 14.68 7.21
C PRO A 225 -5.41 15.90 7.44
N ALA A 226 -5.03 16.77 8.39
CA ALA A 226 -5.76 18.02 8.67
C ALA A 226 -5.70 19.02 7.50
N GLY A 227 -4.51 19.18 6.88
CA GLY A 227 -4.32 20.06 5.73
C GLY A 227 -5.08 19.57 4.50
N LEU A 228 -5.03 18.28 4.23
CA LEU A 228 -5.77 17.66 3.13
C LEU A 228 -7.29 17.80 3.32
N THR A 229 -7.80 17.57 4.53
CA THR A 229 -9.21 17.77 4.85
C THR A 229 -9.63 19.24 4.65
N ALA A 230 -8.81 20.20 5.09
CA ALA A 230 -9.09 21.63 4.88
C ALA A 230 -9.10 21.99 3.40
N PHE A 231 -8.17 21.46 2.60
CA PHE A 231 -8.12 21.69 1.16
C PHE A 231 -9.38 21.17 0.45
N PHE A 232 -9.83 19.95 0.75
CA PHE A 232 -11.08 19.43 0.19
C PHE A 232 -12.31 20.25 0.64
N GLY A 233 -12.27 20.82 1.85
CA GLY A 233 -13.26 21.79 2.32
C GLY A 233 -13.31 23.04 1.45
N LEU A 234 -12.16 23.61 1.04
CA LEU A 234 -12.08 24.74 0.15
C LEU A 234 -12.61 24.43 -1.27
N LEU A 235 -12.47 23.19 -1.74
CA LEU A 235 -13.07 22.73 -2.99
C LEU A 235 -14.59 22.55 -2.92
N GLY A 236 -15.20 22.87 -1.75
CA GLY A 236 -16.61 22.58 -1.53
C GLY A 236 -16.91 21.07 -1.41
N ARG A 237 -15.86 20.26 -1.38
CA ARG A 237 -15.95 18.81 -1.19
C ARG A 237 -15.89 18.51 0.30
N HIS A 238 -16.84 19.08 1.05
CA HIS A 238 -17.01 18.68 2.43
C HIS A 238 -17.31 17.18 2.44
N THR A 239 -16.38 16.40 2.96
CA THR A 239 -16.65 14.99 3.27
C THR A 239 -17.56 14.98 4.49
N PRO A 240 -18.90 14.86 4.34
CA PRO A 240 -19.72 14.69 5.52
C PRO A 240 -19.18 13.46 6.26
N LYS A 241 -18.98 13.59 7.55
CA LYS A 241 -18.56 12.46 8.37
C LYS A 241 -19.54 11.32 8.10
N LEU A 242 -19.04 10.18 7.65
CA LEU A 242 -19.87 9.00 7.46
C LEU A 242 -20.30 8.50 8.84
N HIS A 243 -21.59 8.26 9.00
CA HIS A 243 -22.20 7.82 10.26
C HIS A 243 -22.67 6.38 10.22
N SER A 244 -22.80 5.81 9.03
CA SER A 244 -23.30 4.45 8.85
C SER A 244 -22.56 3.70 7.74
N ALA A 245 -22.38 2.40 7.94
CA ALA A 245 -21.77 1.49 6.98
C ALA A 245 -22.63 0.22 6.86
N PHE A 246 -22.82 -0.22 5.62
CA PHE A 246 -23.50 -1.47 5.28
C PHE A 246 -22.47 -2.41 4.65
N ILE A 247 -22.22 -3.54 5.28
CA ILE A 247 -21.18 -4.48 4.90
C ILE A 247 -21.81 -5.78 4.42
N ILE A 248 -21.47 -6.23 3.22
CA ILE A 248 -21.87 -7.52 2.69
C ILE A 248 -20.74 -8.53 2.85
N GLY A 249 -21.00 -9.62 3.56
CA GLY A 249 -20.04 -10.67 3.88
C GLY A 249 -19.38 -10.47 5.24
N GLY A 250 -19.70 -11.35 6.20
CA GLY A 250 -19.19 -11.34 7.57
C GLY A 250 -17.82 -12.02 7.74
N GLY A 251 -16.90 -11.88 6.75
CA GLY A 251 -15.56 -12.45 6.77
C GLY A 251 -14.62 -11.81 7.81
N ARG A 252 -13.36 -12.28 7.87
CA ARG A 252 -12.33 -11.71 8.76
C ARG A 252 -12.09 -10.22 8.50
N ILE A 253 -12.11 -9.78 7.23
CA ILE A 253 -11.98 -8.36 6.89
C ILE A 253 -13.13 -7.57 7.51
N ALA A 254 -14.37 -8.05 7.38
CA ALA A 254 -15.53 -7.41 7.97
C ALA A 254 -15.43 -7.31 9.50
N HIS A 255 -14.91 -8.33 10.17
CA HIS A 255 -14.65 -8.31 11.62
C HIS A 255 -13.71 -7.17 12.01
N TYR A 256 -12.52 -7.09 11.39
CA TYR A 256 -11.56 -6.02 11.68
C TYR A 256 -12.11 -4.64 11.30
N LEU A 257 -12.72 -4.52 10.11
CA LEU A 257 -13.29 -3.26 9.65
C LEU A 257 -14.37 -2.76 10.59
N THR A 258 -15.30 -3.63 10.99
CA THR A 258 -16.38 -3.26 11.93
C THR A 258 -15.81 -2.78 13.25
N SER A 259 -14.80 -3.46 13.80
CA SER A 259 -14.13 -3.04 15.03
C SER A 259 -13.51 -1.64 14.91
N ILE A 260 -12.94 -1.30 13.75
CA ILE A 260 -12.40 0.04 13.48
C ILE A 260 -13.52 1.07 13.37
N LEU A 261 -14.58 0.78 12.60
CA LEU A 261 -15.67 1.71 12.33
C LEU A 261 -16.50 2.01 13.59
N LEU A 262 -16.72 1.02 14.45
CA LEU A 262 -17.38 1.22 15.74
C LEU A 262 -16.59 2.14 16.66
N LYS A 263 -15.24 2.00 16.72
CA LYS A 263 -14.35 2.91 17.45
C LYS A 263 -14.39 4.34 16.90
N LEU A 264 -14.67 4.52 15.62
CA LEU A 264 -14.87 5.82 14.98
C LEU A 264 -16.28 6.40 15.20
N GLY A 265 -17.16 5.67 15.93
CA GLY A 265 -18.53 6.08 16.25
C GLY A 265 -19.51 5.86 15.09
N MET A 266 -19.22 5.00 14.12
CA MET A 266 -20.13 4.66 13.03
C MET A 266 -21.08 3.53 13.44
N ARG A 267 -22.30 3.59 12.93
CA ARG A 267 -23.26 2.47 13.00
C ARG A 267 -22.95 1.49 11.88
N VAL A 268 -22.85 0.20 12.19
CA VAL A 268 -22.48 -0.82 11.22
C VAL A 268 -23.57 -1.91 11.15
N LYS A 269 -24.04 -2.19 9.93
CA LYS A 269 -24.84 -3.36 9.59
C LYS A 269 -23.99 -4.34 8.79
N ILE A 270 -24.09 -5.64 9.10
CA ILE A 270 -23.37 -6.73 8.40
C ILE A 270 -24.40 -7.75 7.92
N VAL A 271 -24.40 -8.04 6.62
CA VAL A 271 -25.18 -9.14 6.06
C VAL A 271 -24.26 -10.34 5.86
N GLU A 272 -24.60 -11.46 6.48
CA GLU A 272 -23.86 -12.73 6.38
C GLU A 272 -24.83 -13.90 6.15
N ARG A 273 -24.46 -14.79 5.23
CA ARG A 273 -25.33 -15.91 4.84
C ARG A 273 -25.30 -17.08 5.84
N LYS A 274 -24.15 -17.33 6.49
CA LYS A 274 -23.95 -18.50 7.36
C LYS A 274 -24.45 -18.23 8.79
N PRO A 275 -25.44 -19.00 9.31
CA PRO A 275 -26.02 -18.74 10.63
C PRO A 275 -24.99 -18.81 11.77
N GLU A 276 -24.05 -19.78 11.71
CA GLU A 276 -23.01 -19.93 12.72
C GLU A 276 -22.08 -18.73 12.78
N ARG A 277 -21.84 -18.12 11.62
CA ARG A 277 -20.99 -16.93 11.52
C ARG A 277 -21.71 -15.68 11.99
N CYS A 278 -23.02 -15.57 11.73
CA CYS A 278 -23.85 -14.50 12.27
C CYS A 278 -23.83 -14.51 13.81
N ARG A 279 -23.98 -15.68 14.44
CA ARG A 279 -23.91 -15.82 15.91
C ARG A 279 -22.54 -15.37 16.43
N HIS A 280 -21.48 -15.91 15.86
CA HIS A 280 -20.11 -15.52 16.26
C HIS A 280 -19.88 -14.00 16.15
N LEU A 281 -20.30 -13.37 15.03
CA LEU A 281 -20.14 -11.93 14.85
C LEU A 281 -20.95 -11.12 15.87
N SER A 282 -22.17 -11.56 16.18
CA SER A 282 -23.01 -10.92 17.22
C SER A 282 -22.38 -10.99 18.61
N ASP A 283 -21.70 -12.11 18.93
CA ASP A 283 -21.01 -12.29 20.21
C ASP A 283 -19.77 -11.37 20.33
N VAL A 284 -18.94 -11.31 19.27
CA VAL A 284 -17.66 -10.56 19.31
C VAL A 284 -17.81 -9.08 18.94
N LEU A 285 -18.92 -8.68 18.30
CA LEU A 285 -19.21 -7.30 17.87
C LEU A 285 -20.59 -6.85 18.35
N PRO A 286 -20.83 -6.74 19.66
CA PRO A 286 -22.18 -6.53 20.22
C PRO A 286 -22.82 -5.19 19.84
N HIS A 287 -22.04 -4.25 19.33
CA HIS A 287 -22.52 -2.93 18.85
C HIS A 287 -22.80 -2.87 17.34
N ALA A 288 -22.56 -3.96 16.59
CA ALA A 288 -22.93 -4.08 15.20
C ALA A 288 -24.28 -4.81 15.05
N MET A 289 -25.05 -4.41 14.05
CA MET A 289 -26.26 -5.16 13.68
C MET A 289 -25.86 -6.24 12.67
N VAL A 290 -26.08 -7.51 13.03
CA VAL A 290 -25.79 -8.66 12.15
C VAL A 290 -27.10 -9.21 11.62
N ILE A 291 -27.22 -9.27 10.29
CA ILE A 291 -28.39 -9.70 9.55
C ILE A 291 -28.03 -11.02 8.85
N GLN A 292 -28.83 -12.05 9.10
CA GLN A 292 -28.67 -13.31 8.37
C GLN A 292 -29.40 -13.24 7.04
N GLY A 293 -28.66 -13.34 5.93
CA GLY A 293 -29.26 -13.33 4.60
C GLY A 293 -28.23 -13.40 3.48
N ASP A 294 -28.71 -13.49 2.25
CA ASP A 294 -27.89 -13.41 1.05
C ASP A 294 -27.75 -11.94 0.64
N GLY A 295 -26.53 -11.43 0.69
CA GLY A 295 -26.24 -10.04 0.35
C GLY A 295 -26.36 -9.71 -1.15
N THR A 296 -26.67 -10.68 -2.00
CA THR A 296 -27.00 -10.47 -3.43
C THR A 296 -28.49 -10.34 -3.67
N ASP A 297 -29.30 -10.55 -2.64
CA ASP A 297 -30.76 -10.44 -2.69
C ASP A 297 -31.17 -8.96 -2.57
N GLN A 298 -31.77 -8.43 -3.63
CA GLN A 298 -32.20 -7.02 -3.68
C GLN A 298 -33.34 -6.73 -2.69
N GLU A 299 -34.28 -7.65 -2.49
CA GLU A 299 -35.38 -7.47 -1.54
C GLU A 299 -34.84 -7.29 -0.12
N LEU A 300 -33.87 -8.10 0.28
CA LEU A 300 -33.18 -7.97 1.57
C LEU A 300 -32.45 -6.62 1.69
N LEU A 301 -31.76 -6.18 0.65
CA LEU A 301 -31.05 -4.90 0.65
C LEU A 301 -31.99 -3.70 0.78
N GLU A 302 -33.18 -3.76 0.18
CA GLU A 302 -34.24 -2.74 0.27
C GLU A 302 -34.88 -2.76 1.66
N GLU A 303 -35.27 -3.92 2.18
CA GLU A 303 -35.86 -4.08 3.53
C GLU A 303 -34.94 -3.52 4.61
N GLU A 304 -33.65 -3.78 4.49
CA GLU A 304 -32.62 -3.32 5.44
C GLU A 304 -32.15 -1.90 5.18
N ASN A 305 -32.73 -1.22 4.20
CA ASN A 305 -32.39 0.16 3.81
C ASN A 305 -30.89 0.36 3.52
N ALA A 306 -30.29 -0.54 2.73
CA ALA A 306 -28.87 -0.48 2.37
C ALA A 306 -28.51 0.86 1.68
N SER A 307 -29.41 1.39 0.83
CA SER A 307 -29.26 2.66 0.11
C SER A 307 -29.21 3.90 1.02
N ALA A 308 -29.80 3.83 2.21
CA ALA A 308 -29.77 4.92 3.19
C ALA A 308 -28.46 4.98 4.00
N SER A 309 -27.57 3.99 3.83
CA SER A 309 -26.25 3.99 4.47
C SER A 309 -25.29 4.96 3.78
N ASP A 310 -24.41 5.60 4.56
CA ASP A 310 -23.40 6.50 4.00
C ASP A 310 -22.32 5.76 3.22
N ALA A 311 -22.02 4.51 3.62
CA ALA A 311 -21.05 3.65 2.95
C ALA A 311 -21.60 2.25 2.73
N PHE A 312 -21.27 1.66 1.58
CA PHE A 312 -21.57 0.27 1.23
C PHE A 312 -20.29 -0.48 0.88
N ILE A 313 -20.04 -1.61 1.54
CA ILE A 313 -18.78 -2.33 1.42
C ILE A 313 -19.06 -3.81 1.11
N ALA A 314 -18.66 -4.28 -0.08
CA ALA A 314 -18.84 -5.65 -0.53
C ALA A 314 -17.57 -6.49 -0.31
N LEU A 315 -17.65 -7.48 0.61
CA LEU A 315 -16.53 -8.29 1.08
C LEU A 315 -16.78 -9.80 0.99
N THR A 316 -17.66 -10.26 0.10
CA THR A 316 -17.90 -11.70 -0.09
C THR A 316 -16.66 -12.39 -0.69
N ASP A 317 -16.69 -13.72 -0.80
CA ASP A 317 -15.59 -14.47 -1.41
C ASP A 317 -15.61 -14.47 -2.96
N ARG A 318 -16.67 -13.92 -3.57
CA ARG A 318 -16.85 -13.85 -5.02
C ARG A 318 -16.68 -12.43 -5.54
N ASP A 319 -15.67 -12.22 -6.36
CA ASP A 319 -15.34 -10.91 -6.93
C ASP A 319 -16.49 -10.37 -7.80
N GLU A 320 -17.16 -11.26 -8.56
CA GLU A 320 -18.29 -10.94 -9.42
C GLU A 320 -19.49 -10.39 -8.63
N ASP A 321 -19.85 -11.07 -7.54
CA ASP A 321 -20.95 -10.63 -6.67
C ASP A 321 -20.61 -9.28 -6.04
N ASN A 322 -19.37 -9.12 -5.54
CA ASN A 322 -18.93 -7.86 -4.93
C ASN A 322 -19.06 -6.67 -5.90
N ILE A 323 -18.68 -6.86 -7.15
CA ILE A 323 -18.76 -5.80 -8.18
C ILE A 323 -20.23 -5.49 -8.51
N LEU A 324 -21.06 -6.52 -8.77
CA LEU A 324 -22.46 -6.34 -9.16
C LEU A 324 -23.28 -5.64 -8.07
N ILE A 325 -23.18 -6.08 -6.80
CA ILE A 325 -23.89 -5.45 -5.70
C ILE A 325 -23.36 -4.04 -5.38
N SER A 326 -22.07 -3.79 -5.63
CA SER A 326 -21.49 -2.46 -5.49
C SER A 326 -22.02 -1.49 -6.55
N LEU A 327 -22.14 -1.93 -7.81
CA LEU A 327 -22.74 -1.15 -8.88
C LEU A 327 -24.22 -0.85 -8.60
N TYR A 328 -24.96 -1.84 -8.06
CA TYR A 328 -26.32 -1.62 -7.59
C TYR A 328 -26.40 -0.54 -6.49
N ALA A 329 -25.55 -0.64 -5.46
CA ALA A 329 -25.50 0.35 -4.39
C ALA A 329 -25.17 1.77 -4.90
N MET A 330 -24.27 1.89 -5.88
CA MET A 330 -23.97 3.17 -6.55
C MET A 330 -25.19 3.74 -7.28
N GLN A 331 -25.91 2.89 -8.03
CA GLN A 331 -27.13 3.28 -8.74
C GLN A 331 -28.21 3.78 -7.78
N GLN A 332 -28.27 3.19 -6.57
CA GLN A 332 -29.17 3.62 -5.50
C GLN A 332 -28.71 4.91 -4.78
N GLY A 333 -27.58 5.49 -5.17
CA GLY A 333 -27.09 6.78 -4.65
C GLY A 333 -26.31 6.71 -3.36
N VAL A 334 -25.78 5.54 -2.97
CA VAL A 334 -24.87 5.44 -1.80
C VAL A 334 -23.63 6.28 -2.03
N LYS A 335 -23.25 7.11 -1.05
CA LYS A 335 -22.19 8.12 -1.18
C LYS A 335 -20.79 7.51 -1.40
N LYS A 336 -20.48 6.43 -0.70
CA LYS A 336 -19.19 5.74 -0.81
C LYS A 336 -19.42 4.24 -0.95
N VAL A 337 -18.90 3.66 -2.04
CA VAL A 337 -19.00 2.23 -2.31
C VAL A 337 -17.60 1.65 -2.46
N VAL A 338 -17.34 0.53 -1.78
CA VAL A 338 -16.05 -0.18 -1.83
C VAL A 338 -16.29 -1.65 -2.15
N ALA A 339 -15.62 -2.17 -3.17
CA ALA A 339 -15.68 -3.58 -3.55
C ALA A 339 -14.34 -4.29 -3.33
N LYS A 340 -14.39 -5.51 -2.78
CA LYS A 340 -13.26 -6.41 -2.77
C LYS A 340 -13.19 -7.16 -4.11
N ALA A 341 -12.05 -7.06 -4.83
CA ALA A 341 -11.76 -7.88 -5.99
C ALA A 341 -10.28 -8.27 -6.03
N ASN A 342 -10.02 -9.56 -6.29
CA ASN A 342 -8.65 -10.09 -6.37
C ASN A 342 -8.17 -10.29 -7.82
N ARG A 343 -9.11 -10.36 -8.78
CA ARG A 343 -8.79 -10.55 -10.20
C ARG A 343 -8.64 -9.20 -10.90
N GLN A 344 -7.46 -8.93 -11.43
CA GLN A 344 -7.17 -7.67 -12.14
C GLN A 344 -8.08 -7.44 -13.36
N ASN A 345 -8.50 -8.49 -14.04
CA ASN A 345 -9.39 -8.39 -15.20
C ASN A 345 -10.72 -7.69 -14.89
N TYR A 346 -11.21 -7.79 -13.66
CA TYR A 346 -12.45 -7.14 -13.25
C TYR A 346 -12.27 -5.68 -12.84
N THR A 347 -11.06 -5.29 -12.44
CA THR A 347 -10.79 -3.92 -11.98
C THR A 347 -11.01 -2.90 -13.09
N GLY A 348 -10.52 -3.18 -14.31
CA GLY A 348 -10.73 -2.30 -15.47
C GLY A 348 -12.21 -2.14 -15.84
N ILE A 349 -12.98 -3.25 -15.83
CA ILE A 349 -14.42 -3.23 -16.14
C ILE A 349 -15.18 -2.42 -15.08
N ALA A 350 -14.86 -2.64 -13.82
CA ALA A 350 -15.52 -1.96 -12.71
C ALA A 350 -15.20 -0.45 -12.69
N HIS A 351 -13.95 -0.05 -12.99
CA HIS A 351 -13.59 1.36 -13.16
C HIS A 351 -14.33 2.01 -14.34
N ALA A 352 -14.45 1.32 -15.48
CA ALA A 352 -15.22 1.80 -16.63
C ALA A 352 -16.72 1.98 -16.29
N ALA A 353 -17.23 1.19 -15.34
CA ALA A 353 -18.60 1.32 -14.82
C ALA A 353 -18.73 2.38 -13.70
N GLY A 354 -17.64 3.09 -13.34
CA GLY A 354 -17.61 4.17 -12.35
C GLY A 354 -17.33 3.72 -10.90
N LEU A 355 -16.99 2.45 -10.67
CA LEU A 355 -16.64 1.96 -9.35
C LEU A 355 -15.14 2.21 -9.08
N ASP A 356 -14.82 3.36 -8.49
CA ASP A 356 -13.44 3.81 -8.29
C ASP A 356 -12.72 3.15 -7.09
N SER A 357 -13.46 2.66 -6.09
CA SER A 357 -12.87 2.09 -4.88
C SER A 357 -12.91 0.57 -4.89
N ILE A 358 -11.87 -0.02 -5.47
CA ILE A 358 -11.68 -1.47 -5.52
C ILE A 358 -10.47 -1.85 -4.68
N ILE A 359 -10.64 -2.82 -3.79
CA ILE A 359 -9.61 -3.29 -2.87
C ILE A 359 -9.20 -4.71 -3.19
N SER A 360 -7.90 -4.94 -3.29
CA SER A 360 -7.32 -6.28 -3.44
C SER A 360 -6.46 -6.66 -2.23
N PRO A 361 -6.95 -7.52 -1.33
CA PRO A 361 -6.18 -7.95 -0.17
C PRO A 361 -4.83 -8.58 -0.50
N LYS A 362 -4.74 -9.29 -1.64
CA LYS A 362 -3.47 -9.88 -2.10
C LYS A 362 -2.44 -8.82 -2.47
N LEU A 363 -2.87 -7.74 -3.15
CA LEU A 363 -1.96 -6.66 -3.56
C LEU A 363 -1.50 -5.83 -2.35
N ILE A 364 -2.41 -5.56 -1.40
CA ILE A 364 -2.06 -4.87 -0.15
C ILE A 364 -1.00 -5.66 0.61
N THR A 365 -1.20 -6.98 0.75
CA THR A 365 -0.23 -7.85 1.44
C THR A 365 1.11 -7.89 0.71
N ALA A 366 1.09 -8.06 -0.61
CA ALA A 366 2.31 -8.08 -1.42
C ALA A 366 3.06 -6.76 -1.29
N SER A 367 2.37 -5.62 -1.40
CA SER A 367 2.98 -4.29 -1.25
C SER A 367 3.63 -4.09 0.12
N GLN A 368 3.00 -4.54 1.22
CA GLN A 368 3.58 -4.47 2.55
C GLN A 368 4.87 -5.29 2.67
N ILE A 369 4.88 -6.50 2.10
CA ILE A 369 6.07 -7.37 2.12
C ILE A 369 7.18 -6.76 1.25
N LEU A 370 6.84 -6.30 0.03
CA LEU A 370 7.80 -5.68 -0.88
C LEU A 370 8.46 -4.44 -0.26
N GLN A 371 7.70 -3.60 0.46
CA GLN A 371 8.26 -2.46 1.19
C GLN A 371 9.35 -2.89 2.18
N VAL A 372 9.11 -3.97 2.94
CA VAL A 372 10.07 -4.48 3.91
C VAL A 372 11.31 -5.04 3.21
N VAL A 373 11.13 -5.83 2.15
CA VAL A 373 12.24 -6.42 1.38
C VAL A 373 13.12 -5.33 0.76
N ARG A 374 12.51 -4.32 0.15
CA ARG A 374 13.22 -3.17 -0.43
C ARG A 374 13.98 -2.36 0.64
N GLY A 375 13.38 -2.21 1.84
CA GLY A 375 14.07 -1.59 2.98
C GLY A 375 15.33 -2.34 3.41
N MET A 376 15.41 -3.66 3.20
CA MET A 376 16.58 -4.48 3.53
C MET A 376 17.72 -4.37 2.52
N GLN A 377 17.41 -4.16 1.24
CA GLN A 377 18.42 -3.92 0.20
C GLN A 377 19.33 -2.74 0.53
N ASN A 378 18.77 -1.73 1.18
CA ASN A 378 19.44 -0.46 1.43
C ASN A 378 20.26 -0.43 2.72
N SER A 379 20.74 -1.58 3.21
CA SER A 379 21.52 -1.64 4.46
C SER A 379 22.87 -0.89 4.43
N LYS A 380 23.34 -0.46 3.25
CA LYS A 380 24.56 0.35 3.06
C LYS A 380 24.29 1.83 2.71
N GLY A 381 23.02 2.21 2.43
CA GLY A 381 22.59 3.55 2.04
C GLY A 381 21.48 4.08 2.93
N SER A 382 20.74 5.09 2.44
CA SER A 382 19.55 5.63 3.10
C SER A 382 18.45 4.57 3.13
N VAL A 383 17.87 4.31 4.30
CA VAL A 383 16.82 3.28 4.44
C VAL A 383 15.55 3.74 3.74
N MET A 384 15.10 2.99 2.73
CA MET A 384 13.80 3.19 2.10
C MET A 384 12.71 2.51 2.94
N ASN A 385 11.78 3.31 3.48
CA ASN A 385 10.67 2.80 4.30
C ASN A 385 9.41 2.50 3.51
N ALA A 386 9.17 3.24 2.42
CA ALA A 386 7.99 3.07 1.59
C ALA A 386 8.27 3.45 0.13
N LEU A 387 7.60 2.74 -0.78
CA LEU A 387 7.52 3.07 -2.19
C LEU A 387 6.10 2.79 -2.67
N TYR A 388 5.46 3.79 -3.25
CA TYR A 388 4.15 3.68 -3.89
C TYR A 388 4.25 4.12 -5.34
N LYS A 389 3.66 3.34 -6.23
CA LYS A 389 3.48 3.75 -7.63
C LYS A 389 2.23 4.61 -7.73
N ILE A 390 2.37 5.79 -8.31
CA ILE A 390 1.28 6.75 -8.55
C ILE A 390 1.19 7.07 -10.04
N CYS A 391 0.15 7.76 -10.47
CA CYS A 391 -0.07 8.09 -11.89
C CYS A 391 0.01 6.83 -12.77
N ASP A 392 -0.77 5.80 -12.42
CA ASP A 392 -0.81 4.50 -13.12
C ASP A 392 0.59 3.85 -13.34
N GLY A 393 1.52 4.15 -12.41
CA GLY A 393 2.88 3.61 -12.41
C GLY A 393 3.93 4.49 -13.10
N HIS A 394 3.56 5.66 -13.62
CA HIS A 394 4.48 6.59 -14.31
C HIS A 394 5.22 7.55 -13.35
N ALA A 395 4.92 7.50 -12.07
CA ALA A 395 5.67 8.19 -11.04
C ALA A 395 5.70 7.33 -9.76
N GLU A 396 6.65 7.62 -8.89
CA GLU A 396 6.86 6.94 -7.62
C GLU A 396 6.89 7.95 -6.48
N ALA A 397 6.26 7.57 -5.35
CA ALA A 397 6.34 8.28 -4.10
C ALA A 397 7.15 7.44 -3.11
N LEU A 398 8.27 7.96 -2.64
CA LEU A 398 9.26 7.21 -1.86
C LEU A 398 9.48 7.86 -0.50
N GLU A 399 9.64 7.04 0.54
CA GLU A 399 10.02 7.48 1.88
C GLU A 399 11.40 6.93 2.23
N PHE A 400 12.35 7.82 2.51
CA PHE A 400 13.68 7.49 2.95
C PHE A 400 13.96 8.02 4.36
N ILE A 401 14.88 7.38 5.07
CA ILE A 401 15.51 7.94 6.27
C ILE A 401 16.93 8.36 5.90
N ALA A 402 17.22 9.65 6.01
CA ALA A 402 18.56 10.19 5.85
C ALA A 402 19.46 9.66 6.98
N ASN A 403 20.68 9.31 6.65
CA ASN A 403 21.68 8.83 7.59
C ASN A 403 23.01 9.57 7.38
N ASP A 404 24.06 9.19 8.13
CA ASP A 404 25.35 9.87 8.06
C ASP A 404 26.05 9.75 6.69
N THR A 405 25.62 8.81 5.83
CA THR A 405 26.13 8.66 4.44
C THR A 405 25.35 9.49 3.43
N THR A 406 24.25 10.14 3.84
CA THR A 406 23.47 11.03 2.98
C THR A 406 24.28 12.25 2.62
N ARG A 407 24.43 12.52 1.32
CA ARG A 407 25.16 13.68 0.79
C ARG A 407 24.37 14.98 1.01
N ASN A 408 25.09 16.11 0.95
CA ASN A 408 24.51 17.46 0.94
C ASN A 408 23.64 17.79 2.18
N GLN A 409 23.93 17.18 3.31
CA GLN A 409 23.25 17.51 4.57
C GLN A 409 23.48 18.95 4.98
N GLY A 410 22.45 19.61 5.53
CA GLY A 410 22.50 20.99 5.99
C GLY A 410 22.52 22.03 4.87
N ILE A 411 22.59 21.62 3.60
CA ILE A 411 22.53 22.55 2.45
C ILE A 411 21.06 22.88 2.17
N PRO A 412 20.69 24.17 2.01
CA PRO A 412 19.32 24.55 1.62
C PRO A 412 18.91 23.92 0.30
N LEU A 413 17.65 23.45 0.21
CA LEU A 413 17.14 22.74 -0.98
C LEU A 413 17.26 23.57 -2.27
N LYS A 414 17.14 24.89 -2.18
CA LYS A 414 17.32 25.81 -3.33
C LYS A 414 18.74 25.78 -3.92
N ASP A 415 19.73 25.39 -3.13
CA ASP A 415 21.15 25.36 -3.52
C ASP A 415 21.58 23.94 -3.98
N LEU A 416 20.66 22.96 -3.91
CA LEU A 416 20.88 21.58 -4.36
C LEU A 416 20.59 21.44 -5.87
N ARG A 417 21.40 20.64 -6.55
CA ARG A 417 21.13 20.22 -7.94
C ARG A 417 20.47 18.86 -7.93
N LEU A 418 19.15 18.86 -8.02
CA LEU A 418 18.35 17.64 -8.12
C LEU A 418 18.17 17.23 -9.58
N LYS A 419 18.14 15.92 -9.84
CA LYS A 419 17.77 15.38 -11.15
C LYS A 419 16.38 15.86 -11.56
N LYS A 420 16.17 16.08 -12.85
CA LYS A 420 14.86 16.48 -13.38
C LYS A 420 13.79 15.45 -13.03
N GLY A 421 12.61 15.93 -12.68
CA GLY A 421 11.48 15.06 -12.34
C GLY A 421 11.50 14.51 -10.91
N ILE A 422 12.28 15.12 -10.02
CA ILE A 422 12.31 14.82 -8.58
C ILE A 422 11.82 16.02 -7.79
N LEU A 423 10.96 15.74 -6.78
CA LEU A 423 10.45 16.71 -5.83
C LEU A 423 10.60 16.16 -4.41
N ILE A 424 11.29 16.89 -3.53
CA ILE A 424 11.25 16.62 -2.09
C ILE A 424 9.96 17.22 -1.56
N ALA A 425 9.01 16.35 -1.21
CA ALA A 425 7.65 16.75 -0.96
C ALA A 425 7.34 16.96 0.53
N VAL A 426 7.96 16.17 1.42
CA VAL A 426 7.81 16.30 2.89
C VAL A 426 9.13 15.95 3.56
N LEU A 427 9.45 16.70 4.62
CA LEU A 427 10.52 16.36 5.57
C LEU A 427 9.91 16.12 6.95
N VAL A 428 10.42 15.12 7.66
CA VAL A 428 10.08 14.92 9.08
C VAL A 428 11.36 15.02 9.90
N HIS A 429 11.53 16.17 10.55
CA HIS A 429 12.68 16.46 11.41
C HIS A 429 12.30 16.32 12.87
N LYS A 430 12.96 15.46 13.63
CA LYS A 430 12.67 15.23 15.07
C LYS A 430 11.18 15.01 15.38
N GLY A 431 10.47 14.33 14.47
CA GLY A 431 9.05 14.07 14.61
C GLY A 431 8.11 15.19 14.13
N GLN A 432 8.62 16.36 13.77
CA GLN A 432 7.86 17.45 13.16
C GLN A 432 7.74 17.24 11.65
N ILE A 433 6.52 17.32 11.11
CA ILE A 433 6.25 17.24 9.68
C ILE A 433 6.35 18.64 9.10
N ILE A 434 7.19 18.79 8.09
CA ILE A 434 7.50 20.05 7.40
C ILE A 434 7.19 19.86 5.91
N ILE A 435 6.39 20.74 5.34
CA ILE A 435 6.31 20.91 3.90
C ILE A 435 7.49 21.81 3.51
N PRO A 436 8.52 21.26 2.83
CA PRO A 436 9.76 21.98 2.65
C PRO A 436 9.63 23.13 1.65
N ASP A 437 10.41 24.16 1.89
CA ASP A 437 10.66 25.25 0.97
C ASP A 437 12.15 25.31 0.56
N GLY A 438 12.52 26.28 -0.25
CA GLY A 438 13.91 26.42 -0.70
C GLY A 438 14.93 26.66 0.42
N SER A 439 14.51 27.09 1.61
CA SER A 439 15.40 27.31 2.77
C SER A 439 15.55 26.07 3.66
N SER A 440 14.69 25.08 3.50
CA SER A 440 14.73 23.81 4.22
C SER A 440 15.97 23.00 3.83
N SER A 441 16.48 22.17 4.76
CA SER A 441 17.65 21.30 4.51
C SER A 441 17.38 19.90 5.10
N ILE A 442 18.09 18.91 4.59
CA ILE A 442 18.02 17.52 5.07
C ILE A 442 19.11 17.33 6.13
N SER A 443 18.79 16.65 7.22
CA SER A 443 19.73 16.27 8.28
C SER A 443 19.71 14.76 8.51
N SER A 444 20.79 14.21 9.08
CA SER A 444 20.82 12.80 9.49
C SER A 444 19.66 12.50 10.46
N GLY A 445 18.96 11.39 10.24
CA GLY A 445 17.78 10.97 10.99
C GLY A 445 16.45 11.56 10.49
N ASP A 446 16.45 12.46 9.50
CA ASP A 446 15.22 12.97 8.90
C ASP A 446 14.54 11.91 8.03
N THR A 447 13.22 11.87 8.08
CA THR A 447 12.45 11.14 7.07
C THR A 447 12.17 12.09 5.91
N VAL A 448 12.51 11.65 4.70
CA VAL A 448 12.36 12.40 3.45
C VAL A 448 11.35 11.68 2.58
N ILE A 449 10.25 12.35 2.24
CA ILE A 449 9.29 11.85 1.25
C ILE A 449 9.54 12.61 -0.04
N LEU A 450 9.82 11.86 -1.11
CA LEU A 450 10.05 12.43 -2.43
C LEU A 450 9.11 11.83 -3.47
N ILE A 451 8.83 12.61 -4.49
CA ILE A 451 8.09 12.18 -5.68
C ILE A 451 9.05 12.20 -6.85
N SER A 452 9.04 11.12 -7.62
CA SER A 452 9.93 10.97 -8.77
C SER A 452 9.21 10.44 -9.99
N ARG A 453 9.51 11.01 -11.15
CA ARG A 453 9.19 10.42 -12.46
C ARG A 453 10.26 9.41 -12.91
N ASN A 454 11.40 9.41 -12.25
CA ASN A 454 12.50 8.50 -12.53
C ASN A 454 12.29 7.23 -11.70
N HIS A 455 12.25 6.09 -12.35
CA HIS A 455 12.15 4.79 -11.67
C HIS A 455 13.52 4.32 -11.18
N GLY A 456 13.51 3.49 -10.13
CA GLY A 456 14.72 2.83 -9.65
C GLY A 456 15.61 3.69 -8.75
N ILE A 457 15.05 4.70 -8.06
CA ILE A 457 15.74 5.39 -6.98
C ILE A 457 15.79 4.45 -5.79
N LEU A 458 16.99 3.96 -5.45
CA LEU A 458 17.21 3.02 -4.37
C LEU A 458 17.84 3.68 -3.13
N ASP A 459 18.53 4.81 -3.30
CA ASP A 459 19.17 5.58 -2.24
C ASP A 459 18.82 7.05 -2.33
N LEU A 460 18.76 7.75 -1.21
CA LEU A 460 18.50 9.19 -1.19
C LEU A 460 19.57 9.98 -1.96
N ASN A 461 20.79 9.46 -2.07
CA ASN A 461 21.85 10.08 -2.84
C ASN A 461 21.62 10.01 -4.35
N ASP A 462 20.76 9.15 -4.83
CA ASP A 462 20.43 9.00 -6.26
C ASP A 462 19.64 10.20 -6.82
N ILE A 463 19.10 11.05 -5.93
CA ILE A 463 18.32 12.24 -6.34
C ILE A 463 19.18 13.37 -6.90
N TYR A 464 20.49 13.39 -6.60
CA TYR A 464 21.38 14.46 -7.00
C TYR A 464 21.92 14.25 -8.43
N GLU A 465 22.17 15.34 -9.15
CA GLU A 465 22.94 15.30 -10.39
C GLU A 465 24.37 14.85 -10.07
N ASP A 466 24.97 14.00 -10.93
CA ASP A 466 26.35 13.58 -10.77
C ASP A 466 27.24 14.81 -10.91
N SER A 467 28.05 15.10 -9.90
CA SER A 467 29.05 16.17 -9.98
C SER A 467 30.12 15.72 -10.98
N LEU A 468 30.49 16.59 -11.91
CA LEU A 468 31.63 16.36 -12.86
C LEU A 468 32.95 16.02 -12.16
N LEU A 469 33.03 16.10 -10.84
CA LEU A 469 34.18 15.74 -10.00
C LEU A 469 34.33 14.24 -9.75
N ASP A 470 33.25 13.46 -9.87
CA ASP A 470 33.33 11.99 -9.69
C ASP A 470 33.85 11.25 -10.93
N LEU A 471 33.93 11.93 -12.10
CA LEU A 471 34.53 11.40 -13.32
C LEU A 471 36.06 11.53 -13.37
N GLY A 472 36.66 12.27 -12.42
CA GLY A 472 38.11 12.54 -12.36
C GLY A 472 38.89 11.59 -11.41
N ALA A 473 38.22 10.76 -10.63
CA ALA A 473 38.87 9.85 -9.68
C ALA A 473 39.05 8.41 -10.21
N ALA A 474 38.72 8.17 -11.48
CA ALA A 474 38.86 6.87 -12.17
C ALA A 474 39.83 6.94 -13.37
N GLN A 475 40.94 7.67 -13.23
CA GLN A 475 42.10 7.58 -14.14
C GLN A 475 43.34 7.14 -13.39
#